data_686866141746a6b372428ae455e5ba5b
#
_entry.id   686866141746a6b372428ae455e5ba5b
#
_cell.length_a   1.000
_cell.length_b   1.000
_cell.length_c   1.000
_cell.angle_alpha   90.00
_cell.angle_beta   90.00
_cell.angle_gamma   90.00
#
_symmetry.space_group_name_H-M   'P 1'
#
loop_
_entity.id
_entity.type
_entity.pdbx_description
1 polymer ?
#
loop_
_entity_poly.entity_id
_entity_poly.type
_entity_poly.pdbx_seq_one_letter_code
_entity_poly.pdbx_strand_id
1 'polypeptide(L)'
;IEQAQIKKMGALISDFELEDEVKKILLQNKTKSNQLNAQSYENFHRRCVGCMLCVSNCPSKVLNVKAAHKIIDKRYGELNFSQPAMSFALGYCLPKCTKCSQICPSGAIQPISAKQKASIRIGLATWEAMNCQNSQGRFCGACVNACPHGALSIDESNSGSRQIVVDPKLCVGCGACEHV
;
A
#
# COMPACT_ATOMS: atom_id res chain seq x y z
N ILE A 1 -20.09 -0.07 -3.62
CA ILE A 1 -19.35 -1.34 -3.70
C ILE A 1 -18.04 -1.22 -2.92
N GLU A 2 -17.26 -0.15 -3.05
CA GLU A 2 -15.98 0.06 -2.34
C GLU A 2 -16.13 0.24 -0.82
N GLN A 3 -17.19 0.86 -0.33
CA GLN A 3 -17.43 0.98 1.13
C GLN A 3 -17.76 -0.35 1.78
N ALA A 4 -18.37 -1.27 1.03
CA ALA A 4 -18.61 -2.64 1.49
C ALA A 4 -17.29 -3.45 1.57
N GLN A 5 -16.32 -3.17 0.69
CA GLN A 5 -15.00 -3.81 0.71
C GLN A 5 -14.14 -3.29 1.88
N ILE A 6 -14.15 -1.99 2.15
CA ILE A 6 -13.42 -1.40 3.31
C ILE A 6 -14.04 -1.87 4.64
N LYS A 7 -15.37 -1.99 4.69
CA LYS A 7 -16.06 -2.53 5.87
C LYS A 7 -15.85 -4.04 6.02
N LYS A 8 -15.77 -4.78 4.90
CA LYS A 8 -15.40 -6.19 4.87
C LYS A 8 -13.94 -6.41 5.27
N MET A 9 -13.01 -5.55 4.85
CA MET A 9 -11.62 -5.61 5.31
C MET A 9 -11.50 -5.33 6.82
N GLY A 10 -12.27 -4.39 7.36
CA GLY A 10 -12.34 -4.15 8.80
C GLY A 10 -12.96 -5.32 9.57
N ALA A 11 -13.98 -5.97 9.03
CA ALA A 11 -14.63 -7.14 9.62
C ALA A 11 -13.75 -8.39 9.48
N LEU A 12 -13.10 -8.60 8.32
CA LEU A 12 -12.15 -9.71 8.12
C LEU A 12 -10.94 -9.64 9.05
N ILE A 13 -10.53 -8.42 9.44
CA ILE A 13 -9.46 -8.23 10.44
C ILE A 13 -9.95 -8.59 11.85
N SER A 14 -11.26 -8.48 12.13
CA SER A 14 -11.84 -8.85 13.44
C SER A 14 -12.19 -10.34 13.53
N ASP A 15 -12.47 -11.01 12.40
CA ASP A 15 -12.95 -12.39 12.38
C ASP A 15 -11.83 -13.43 12.13
N PHE A 16 -10.66 -12.98 11.64
CA PHE A 16 -9.47 -13.81 11.62
C PHE A 16 -8.75 -13.66 12.96
N GLU A 17 -8.43 -14.78 13.60
CA GLU A 17 -7.39 -14.86 14.64
C GLU A 17 -6.04 -14.49 14.02
N LEU A 18 -5.88 -13.20 13.74
CA LEU A 18 -4.57 -12.65 13.47
C LEU A 18 -3.75 -12.86 14.73
N GLU A 19 -2.68 -13.63 14.61
CA GLU A 19 -1.70 -13.81 15.67
C GLU A 19 -1.43 -12.46 16.32
N ASP A 20 -1.41 -12.41 17.64
CA ASP A 20 -1.27 -11.15 18.39
C ASP A 20 -0.08 -10.30 17.94
N GLU A 21 0.91 -10.93 17.31
CA GLU A 21 2.08 -10.29 16.72
C GLU A 21 1.74 -9.44 15.50
N VAL A 22 0.82 -9.86 14.64
CA VAL A 22 0.35 -9.08 13.48
C VAL A 22 -0.52 -7.93 13.94
N LYS A 23 -1.38 -8.14 14.93
CA LYS A 23 -2.15 -7.05 15.57
C LYS A 23 -1.22 -6.03 16.21
N LYS A 24 -0.15 -6.48 16.88
CA LYS A 24 0.86 -5.61 17.49
C LYS A 24 1.63 -4.81 16.46
N ILE A 25 1.98 -5.41 15.31
CA ILE A 25 2.65 -4.72 14.18
C ILE A 25 1.72 -3.67 13.55
N LEU A 26 0.45 -3.99 13.34
CA LEU A 26 -0.55 -3.07 12.82
C LEU A 26 -0.81 -1.88 13.78
N LEU A 27 -0.86 -2.15 15.09
CA LEU A 27 -0.99 -1.13 16.12
C LEU A 27 0.27 -0.28 16.24
N GLN A 28 1.46 -0.87 16.16
CA GLN A 28 2.73 -0.13 16.16
C GLN A 28 2.89 0.74 14.91
N ASN A 29 2.37 0.32 13.77
CA ASN A 29 2.35 1.13 12.56
C ASN A 29 1.38 2.31 12.67
N LYS A 30 0.24 2.15 13.35
CA LYS A 30 -0.66 3.26 13.71
C LYS A 30 0.01 4.28 14.64
N THR A 31 0.72 3.81 15.66
CA THR A 31 1.42 4.68 16.63
C THR A 31 2.70 5.30 16.06
N LYS A 32 3.47 4.56 15.22
CA LYS A 32 4.64 5.12 14.52
C LYS A 32 4.27 6.15 13.46
N SER A 33 3.14 6.02 12.78
CA SER A 33 2.64 7.05 11.88
C SER A 33 2.38 8.37 12.63
N ASN A 34 1.95 8.31 13.86
CA ASN A 34 1.76 9.49 14.73
C ASN A 34 3.10 10.08 15.23
N GLN A 35 4.12 9.27 15.49
CA GLN A 35 5.41 9.74 16.02
C GLN A 35 6.36 10.32 14.96
N LEU A 36 6.28 9.89 13.71
CA LEU A 36 7.13 10.40 12.62
C LEU A 36 6.53 11.62 11.91
N ASN A 37 5.44 12.22 12.45
CA ASN A 37 4.69 13.21 11.68
C ASN A 37 4.33 12.69 10.29
N ALA A 38 4.39 11.38 10.15
CA ALA A 38 3.96 10.69 8.96
C ALA A 38 2.47 10.89 8.89
N GLN A 39 2.12 11.49 7.96
CA GLN A 39 0.90 11.87 7.38
C GLN A 39 -0.18 10.84 7.70
N SER A 40 -0.95 11.13 8.73
CA SER A 40 -2.27 10.55 8.78
C SER A 40 -2.97 10.94 7.48
N TYR A 41 -3.81 10.09 6.97
CA TYR A 41 -4.68 10.40 5.84
C TYR A 41 -5.31 11.79 5.97
N GLU A 42 -5.72 12.15 7.18
CA GLU A 42 -6.25 13.46 7.55
C GLU A 42 -5.25 14.60 7.30
N ASN A 43 -4.00 14.45 7.73
CA ASN A 43 -2.98 15.49 7.52
C ASN A 43 -2.66 15.68 6.03
N PHE A 44 -2.62 14.57 5.27
CA PHE A 44 -2.46 14.63 3.82
C PHE A 44 -3.62 15.39 3.16
N HIS A 45 -4.86 15.05 3.50
CA HIS A 45 -6.05 15.71 2.94
C HIS A 45 -6.10 17.20 3.26
N ARG A 46 -5.74 17.59 4.47
CA ARG A 46 -5.75 19.00 4.90
C ARG A 46 -4.68 19.85 4.23
N ARG A 47 -3.53 19.25 3.87
CA ARG A 47 -2.38 19.97 3.32
C ARG A 47 -2.25 19.84 1.80
N CYS A 48 -2.79 18.80 1.20
CA CYS A 48 -2.66 18.57 -0.24
C CYS A 48 -3.50 19.59 -1.03
N VAL A 49 -2.81 20.42 -1.79
CA VAL A 49 -3.43 21.44 -2.67
C VAL A 49 -3.68 20.94 -4.09
N GLY A 50 -3.49 19.66 -4.36
CA GLY A 50 -3.75 19.08 -5.69
C GLY A 50 -2.82 19.58 -6.80
N CYS A 51 -1.62 20.05 -6.49
CA CYS A 51 -0.70 20.66 -7.48
C CYS A 51 -0.08 19.66 -8.49
N MET A 52 -0.26 18.35 -8.30
CA MET A 52 0.21 17.26 -9.19
C MET A 52 1.72 17.15 -9.39
N LEU A 53 2.55 17.92 -8.70
CA LEU A 53 4.00 17.84 -8.83
C LEU A 53 4.55 16.45 -8.45
N CYS A 54 3.97 15.81 -7.44
CA CYS A 54 4.35 14.45 -7.05
C CYS A 54 3.99 13.41 -8.13
N VAL A 55 2.91 13.61 -8.87
CA VAL A 55 2.48 12.74 -9.98
C VAL A 55 3.41 12.91 -11.17
N SER A 56 3.64 14.15 -11.63
CA SER A 56 4.49 14.44 -12.79
C SER A 56 5.95 14.04 -12.59
N ASN A 57 6.45 14.08 -11.37
CA ASN A 57 7.83 13.72 -11.02
C ASN A 57 8.00 12.28 -10.52
N CYS A 58 6.94 11.45 -10.54
CA CYS A 58 7.03 10.05 -10.16
C CYS A 58 7.72 9.23 -11.26
N PRO A 59 8.93 8.70 -11.03
CA PRO A 59 9.68 8.01 -12.09
C PRO A 59 9.04 6.68 -12.50
N SER A 60 8.35 6.03 -11.59
CA SER A 60 7.65 4.75 -11.84
C SER A 60 6.18 4.92 -12.19
N LYS A 61 5.68 6.16 -12.26
CA LYS A 61 4.28 6.50 -12.59
C LYS A 61 3.23 5.80 -11.69
N VAL A 62 3.64 5.40 -10.49
CA VAL A 62 2.74 4.79 -9.51
C VAL A 62 1.75 5.79 -8.92
N LEU A 63 2.10 7.07 -8.93
CA LEU A 63 1.18 8.14 -8.52
C LEU A 63 0.37 8.62 -9.72
N ASN A 64 -0.94 8.60 -9.57
CA ASN A 64 -1.89 9.04 -10.57
C ASN A 64 -2.89 10.02 -9.97
N VAL A 65 -3.53 10.81 -10.83
CA VAL A 65 -4.70 11.58 -10.44
C VAL A 65 -5.83 10.58 -10.24
N LYS A 66 -6.42 10.51 -9.06
CA LYS A 66 -7.69 9.81 -8.93
C LYS A 66 -8.68 10.49 -9.88
N ALA A 67 -9.15 9.76 -10.87
CA ALA A 67 -10.36 10.17 -11.57
C ALA A 67 -11.41 10.45 -10.49
N ALA A 68 -12.13 11.56 -10.65
CA ALA A 68 -13.07 12.10 -9.67
C ALA A 68 -14.26 11.14 -9.43
N HIS A 69 -13.99 9.90 -9.01
CA HIS A 69 -14.98 9.07 -8.36
C HIS A 69 -15.21 9.69 -7.00
N LYS A 70 -16.42 10.22 -6.80
CA LYS A 70 -16.98 10.66 -5.53
C LYS A 70 -16.67 9.66 -4.42
N ILE A 71 -15.49 9.73 -3.82
CA ILE A 71 -15.30 9.16 -2.50
C ILE A 71 -15.88 10.22 -1.57
N ILE A 72 -17.18 10.13 -1.35
CA ILE A 72 -17.83 10.83 -0.28
C ILE A 72 -17.38 10.12 1.01
N ASP A 73 -16.23 10.49 1.53
CA ASP A 73 -15.94 10.17 2.92
C ASP A 73 -16.85 11.08 3.76
N LYS A 74 -17.84 10.48 4.42
CA LYS A 74 -18.81 11.19 5.27
C LYS A 74 -18.16 12.05 6.35
N ARG A 75 -16.86 11.83 6.65
CA ARG A 75 -16.09 12.56 7.65
C ARG A 75 -15.45 13.84 7.13
N TYR A 76 -15.13 13.92 5.83
CA TYR A 76 -14.32 15.00 5.26
C TYR A 76 -14.97 15.73 4.09
N GLY A 77 -16.19 15.38 3.70
CA GLY A 77 -16.92 16.04 2.61
C GLY A 77 -16.34 15.80 1.21
N GLU A 78 -16.78 16.58 0.23
CA GLU A 78 -16.45 16.44 -1.19
C GLU A 78 -15.07 17.02 -1.57
N LEU A 79 -14.13 17.22 -0.64
CA LEU A 79 -12.88 17.96 -0.84
C LEU A 79 -11.75 17.19 -1.54
N ASN A 80 -12.03 16.02 -2.14
CA ASN A 80 -11.01 15.18 -2.75
C ASN A 80 -10.75 15.48 -4.25
N PHE A 81 -11.02 16.69 -4.70
CA PHE A 81 -10.70 17.09 -6.05
C PHE A 81 -9.20 17.11 -6.27
N SER A 82 -8.74 16.31 -7.23
CA SER A 82 -7.35 16.34 -7.72
C SER A 82 -6.26 15.87 -6.75
N GLN A 83 -6.57 15.05 -5.76
CA GLN A 83 -5.51 14.47 -4.92
C GLN A 83 -4.87 13.26 -5.59
N PRO A 84 -3.53 13.08 -5.46
CA PRO A 84 -2.85 11.92 -6.01
C PRO A 84 -3.25 10.64 -5.27
N ALA A 85 -3.35 9.56 -6.02
CA ALA A 85 -3.55 8.22 -5.51
C ALA A 85 -2.49 7.27 -6.07
N MET A 86 -2.25 6.16 -5.38
CA MET A 86 -1.37 5.11 -5.90
C MET A 86 -2.17 4.17 -6.79
N SER A 87 -1.58 3.79 -7.93
CA SER A 87 -2.07 2.75 -8.83
C SER A 87 -0.88 1.97 -9.36
N PHE A 88 -0.93 0.66 -9.25
CA PHE A 88 0.17 -0.22 -9.63
C PHE A 88 0.08 -0.71 -11.08
N ALA A 89 -0.88 -0.22 -11.85
CA ALA A 89 -1.04 -0.58 -13.26
C ALA A 89 0.18 -0.24 -14.14
N LEU A 90 0.87 0.87 -13.87
CA LEU A 90 2.00 1.36 -14.68
C LEU A 90 3.36 1.17 -14.01
N GLY A 91 3.40 0.79 -12.76
CA GLY A 91 4.64 0.62 -12.02
C GLY A 91 4.40 0.47 -10.51
N TYR A 92 5.48 0.44 -9.75
CA TYR A 92 5.45 0.28 -8.31
C TYR A 92 6.36 1.30 -7.61
N CYS A 93 6.17 1.50 -6.31
CA CYS A 93 6.96 2.46 -5.55
C CYS A 93 8.39 1.94 -5.32
N LEU A 94 9.38 2.54 -5.96
CA LEU A 94 10.78 2.12 -5.88
C LEU A 94 11.33 2.25 -4.45
N PRO A 95 12.09 1.27 -3.94
CA PRO A 95 12.51 1.19 -2.53
C PRO A 95 13.30 2.41 -2.03
N LYS A 96 14.15 2.99 -2.88
CA LYS A 96 15.01 4.13 -2.53
C LYS A 96 14.49 5.48 -3.04
N CYS A 97 13.37 5.51 -3.75
CA CYS A 97 12.84 6.73 -4.35
C CYS A 97 12.14 7.61 -3.31
N THR A 98 12.53 8.87 -3.23
CA THR A 98 11.94 9.89 -2.34
C THR A 98 11.45 11.13 -3.08
N LYS A 99 11.36 11.09 -4.41
CA LYS A 99 11.06 12.25 -5.27
C LYS A 99 9.78 12.99 -4.88
N CYS A 100 8.68 12.27 -4.65
CA CYS A 100 7.39 12.87 -4.27
C CYS A 100 7.47 13.66 -2.95
N SER A 101 8.29 13.20 -2.00
CA SER A 101 8.46 13.88 -0.71
C SER A 101 9.36 15.13 -0.81
N GLN A 102 10.31 15.14 -1.74
CA GLN A 102 11.22 16.26 -1.94
C GLN A 102 10.58 17.43 -2.68
N ILE A 103 9.58 17.15 -3.53
CA ILE A 103 8.98 18.14 -4.42
C ILE A 103 7.66 18.72 -3.90
N CYS A 104 7.11 18.20 -2.80
CA CYS A 104 5.81 18.63 -2.29
C CYS A 104 5.88 20.01 -1.64
N PRO A 105 5.30 21.08 -2.26
CA PRO A 105 5.45 22.44 -1.76
C PRO A 105 4.62 22.71 -0.52
N SER A 106 3.50 21.99 -0.35
CA SER A 106 2.58 22.16 0.79
C SER A 106 2.99 21.34 2.02
N GLY A 107 4.04 20.51 1.90
CA GLY A 107 4.43 19.57 2.96
C GLY A 107 3.38 18.50 3.26
N ALA A 108 2.40 18.29 2.37
CA ALA A 108 1.45 17.18 2.48
C ALA A 108 2.16 15.83 2.41
N ILE A 109 3.23 15.74 1.61
CA ILE A 109 4.21 14.65 1.62
C ILE A 109 5.49 15.23 2.20
N GLN A 110 5.84 14.84 3.44
CA GLN A 110 7.01 15.39 4.10
C GLN A 110 8.31 14.87 3.49
N PRO A 111 9.35 15.70 3.42
CA PRO A 111 10.67 15.29 2.93
C PRO A 111 11.25 14.18 3.80
N ILE A 112 11.68 13.11 3.17
CA ILE A 112 12.33 11.96 3.82
C ILE A 112 13.62 11.58 3.09
N SER A 113 14.57 11.03 3.82
CA SER A 113 15.77 10.42 3.26
C SER A 113 15.49 8.99 2.76
N ALA A 114 16.35 8.47 1.90
CA ALA A 114 16.26 7.07 1.44
C ALA A 114 16.36 6.07 2.61
N LYS A 115 17.10 6.40 3.67
CA LYS A 115 17.19 5.59 4.89
C LYS A 115 15.86 5.56 5.65
N GLN A 116 15.20 6.70 5.80
CA GLN A 116 13.88 6.78 6.41
C GLN A 116 12.82 6.06 5.56
N LYS A 117 12.93 6.15 4.22
CA LYS A 117 12.04 5.44 3.30
C LYS A 117 12.00 3.93 3.55
N ALA A 118 13.12 3.31 3.88
CA ALA A 118 13.21 1.88 4.15
C ALA A 118 12.37 1.43 5.37
N SER A 119 12.09 2.34 6.31
CA SER A 119 11.25 2.07 7.49
C SER A 119 9.78 2.44 7.32
N ILE A 120 9.43 3.09 6.20
CA ILE A 120 8.05 3.52 5.94
C ILE A 120 7.28 2.41 5.24
N ARG A 121 6.12 2.08 5.79
CA ARG A 121 5.17 1.14 5.20
C ARG A 121 4.04 1.93 4.56
N ILE A 122 3.79 1.68 3.29
CA ILE A 122 2.73 2.30 2.49
C ILE A 122 1.43 1.48 2.63
N GLY A 123 1.58 0.17 2.78
CA GLY A 123 0.50 -0.78 2.92
C GLY A 123 1.03 -2.18 3.21
N LEU A 124 0.16 -3.16 3.12
CA LEU A 124 0.48 -4.58 3.24
C LEU A 124 -0.16 -5.31 2.07
N ALA A 125 0.60 -6.15 1.38
CA ALA A 125 0.05 -7.02 0.35
C ALA A 125 -0.83 -8.11 1.00
N THR A 126 -1.96 -8.39 0.36
CA THR A 126 -2.84 -9.52 0.71
C THR A 126 -2.93 -10.46 -0.47
N TRP A 127 -2.90 -11.77 -0.20
CA TRP A 127 -3.03 -12.77 -1.23
C TRP A 127 -4.49 -13.20 -1.38
N GLU A 128 -4.97 -13.26 -2.63
CA GLU A 128 -6.31 -13.72 -2.98
C GLU A 128 -6.21 -15.02 -3.79
N ALA A 129 -6.59 -16.11 -3.18
CA ALA A 129 -6.49 -17.45 -3.77
C ALA A 129 -7.27 -17.58 -5.09
N MET A 130 -8.45 -16.97 -5.20
CA MET A 130 -9.31 -17.06 -6.38
C MET A 130 -8.67 -16.49 -7.64
N ASN A 131 -7.81 -15.48 -7.49
CA ASN A 131 -7.14 -14.79 -8.59
C ASN A 131 -5.71 -15.30 -8.84
N CYS A 132 -5.23 -16.25 -8.03
CA CYS A 132 -3.87 -16.75 -8.09
C CYS A 132 -3.74 -17.99 -8.97
N GLN A 133 -2.82 -17.99 -9.94
CA GLN A 133 -2.55 -19.14 -10.80
C GLN A 133 -2.00 -20.34 -10.03
N ASN A 134 -1.23 -20.11 -8.95
CA ASN A 134 -0.71 -21.19 -8.10
C ASN A 134 -1.84 -21.99 -7.43
N SER A 135 -2.89 -21.31 -6.96
CA SER A 135 -4.05 -21.99 -6.37
C SER A 135 -4.91 -22.73 -7.39
N GLN A 136 -4.75 -22.38 -8.68
CA GLN A 136 -5.41 -23.07 -9.80
C GLN A 136 -4.57 -24.24 -10.37
N GLY A 137 -3.53 -24.66 -9.66
CA GLY A 137 -2.66 -25.78 -10.06
C GLY A 137 -1.59 -25.41 -11.11
N ARG A 138 -1.45 -24.14 -11.50
CA ARG A 138 -0.41 -23.69 -12.42
C ARG A 138 0.79 -23.17 -11.64
N PHE A 139 2.01 -23.50 -12.07
CA PHE A 139 3.20 -22.92 -11.46
C PHE A 139 3.32 -21.45 -11.85
N CYS A 140 3.31 -20.56 -10.87
CA CYS A 140 3.55 -19.12 -11.03
C CYS A 140 4.33 -18.61 -9.81
N GLY A 141 5.38 -17.85 -10.05
CA GLY A 141 6.20 -17.21 -9.01
C GLY A 141 6.39 -15.72 -9.28
N ALA A 142 5.61 -15.13 -10.20
CA ALA A 142 5.81 -13.76 -10.67
C ALA A 142 5.87 -12.74 -9.51
N CYS A 143 4.89 -12.75 -8.61
CA CYS A 143 4.82 -11.83 -7.48
C CYS A 143 5.98 -12.02 -6.48
N VAL A 144 6.43 -13.27 -6.28
CA VAL A 144 7.57 -13.60 -5.39
C VAL A 144 8.86 -13.05 -5.99
N ASN A 145 9.10 -13.32 -7.28
CA ASN A 145 10.29 -12.86 -8.00
C ASN A 145 10.34 -11.33 -8.14
N ALA A 146 9.19 -10.69 -8.28
CA ALA A 146 9.10 -9.23 -8.41
C ALA A 146 9.29 -8.48 -7.10
N CYS A 147 9.20 -9.15 -5.95
CA CYS A 147 9.25 -8.48 -4.65
C CYS A 147 10.67 -7.99 -4.31
N PRO A 148 10.93 -6.66 -4.31
CA PRO A 148 12.27 -6.14 -4.03
C PRO A 148 12.67 -6.24 -2.55
N HIS A 149 11.74 -6.62 -1.69
CA HIS A 149 11.95 -6.77 -0.25
C HIS A 149 12.00 -8.24 0.20
N GLY A 150 11.81 -9.19 -0.71
CA GLY A 150 11.77 -10.62 -0.38
C GLY A 150 10.67 -10.99 0.61
N ALA A 151 9.57 -10.23 0.61
CA ALA A 151 8.48 -10.38 1.57
C ALA A 151 7.46 -11.47 1.18
N LEU A 152 7.64 -12.12 0.03
CA LEU A 152 6.71 -13.12 -0.49
C LEU A 152 7.43 -14.46 -0.67
N SER A 153 6.77 -15.53 -0.29
CA SER A 153 7.23 -16.91 -0.49
C SER A 153 6.07 -17.81 -0.95
N ILE A 154 6.43 -18.95 -1.53
CA ILE A 154 5.46 -19.98 -1.91
C ILE A 154 5.47 -21.04 -0.80
N ASP A 155 4.31 -21.31 -0.22
CA ASP A 155 4.11 -22.42 0.69
C ASP A 155 3.53 -23.63 -0.09
N GLU A 156 4.26 -24.76 -0.05
CA GLU A 156 3.90 -26.02 -0.70
C GLU A 156 3.46 -27.09 0.31
N SER A 157 3.30 -26.75 1.60
CA SER A 157 3.01 -27.70 2.67
C SER A 157 1.64 -28.37 2.54
N ASN A 158 0.70 -27.77 1.83
CA ASN A 158 -0.58 -28.39 1.52
C ASN A 158 -0.54 -29.14 0.18
N SER A 159 -0.60 -30.45 0.23
CA SER A 159 -0.61 -31.34 -0.94
C SER A 159 -1.71 -30.94 -1.95
N GLY A 160 -1.30 -30.23 -3.01
CA GLY A 160 -2.14 -29.85 -4.15
C GLY A 160 -2.45 -28.38 -4.32
N SER A 161 -2.17 -27.52 -3.34
CA SER A 161 -2.41 -26.06 -3.45
C SER A 161 -1.19 -25.28 -3.00
N ARG A 162 -0.59 -24.55 -3.93
CA ARG A 162 0.52 -23.62 -3.62
C ARG A 162 -0.06 -22.27 -3.17
N GLN A 163 0.28 -21.85 -1.98
CA GLN A 163 -0.18 -20.59 -1.41
C GLN A 163 0.95 -19.57 -1.42
N ILE A 164 0.60 -18.29 -1.53
CA ILE A 164 1.56 -17.21 -1.38
C ILE A 164 1.48 -16.71 0.07
N VAL A 165 2.59 -16.81 0.76
CA VAL A 165 2.73 -16.28 2.13
C VAL A 165 3.39 -14.92 2.06
N VAL A 166 2.83 -13.96 2.78
CA VAL A 166 3.33 -12.60 2.89
C VAL A 166 3.94 -12.41 4.28
N ASP A 167 5.24 -12.10 4.34
CA ASP A 167 5.87 -11.68 5.60
C ASP A 167 5.54 -10.20 5.88
N PRO A 168 4.71 -9.91 6.89
CA PRO A 168 4.32 -8.55 7.21
C PRO A 168 5.49 -7.72 7.77
N LYS A 169 6.57 -8.34 8.22
CA LYS A 169 7.76 -7.64 8.72
C LYS A 169 8.58 -7.04 7.57
N LEU A 170 8.61 -7.71 6.44
CA LEU A 170 9.35 -7.31 5.25
C LEU A 170 8.51 -6.52 4.25
N CYS A 171 7.20 -6.77 4.19
CA CYS A 171 6.31 -6.10 3.25
C CYS A 171 6.16 -4.62 3.60
N VAL A 172 6.42 -3.75 2.63
CA VAL A 172 6.24 -2.29 2.74
C VAL A 172 5.06 -1.76 1.91
N GLY A 173 4.34 -2.64 1.20
CA GLY A 173 3.20 -2.26 0.36
C GLY A 173 3.59 -1.46 -0.88
N CYS A 174 4.75 -1.76 -1.48
CA CYS A 174 5.24 -1.00 -2.64
C CYS A 174 4.48 -1.28 -3.95
N GLY A 175 3.69 -2.35 -4.03
CA GLY A 175 2.88 -2.74 -5.18
C GLY A 175 3.62 -3.49 -6.28
N ALA A 176 4.88 -3.90 -6.08
CA ALA A 176 5.63 -4.64 -7.10
C ALA A 176 4.99 -5.99 -7.44
N CYS A 177 4.40 -6.66 -6.45
CA CYS A 177 3.70 -7.93 -6.63
C CYS A 177 2.33 -7.81 -7.32
N GLU A 178 1.73 -6.63 -7.31
CA GLU A 178 0.45 -6.35 -7.99
C GLU A 178 0.70 -5.90 -9.44
N HIS A 179 1.86 -5.29 -9.69
CA HIS A 179 2.22 -4.75 -10.99
C HIS A 179 2.55 -5.84 -12.05
N VAL A 180 2.89 -7.06 -11.65
CA VAL A 180 3.37 -8.16 -12.53
C VAL A 180 2.28 -9.11 -12.97
#